data_a6df45affd20eda17c48376d2e8d4efc
#
_entry.id   a6df45affd20eda17c48376d2e8d4efc
#
_cell.length_a   1.000
_cell.length_b   1.000
_cell.length_c   1.000
_cell.angle_alpha   90.00
_cell.angle_beta   90.00
_cell.angle_gamma   90.00
#
_symmetry.space_group_name_H-M   'P 1'
#
loop_
_entity.id
_entity.type
_entity.pdbx_description
1 polymer ?
#
loop_
_entity_poly.entity_id
_entity_poly.type
_entity_poly.pdbx_seq_one_letter_code
_entity_poly.pdbx_strand_id
1 'polypeptide(L)'
;MMIIYVDASYDDKRGIAGMGIVVCKGQNRTTISNWGNFKSINEAELFAIYQGCILSGGEPCEIITDSQIALQYIEKGVRDKPRTKEQYIRHKYCEFWAYKIRKFKNCTFTKEKAHTNKFQTRSIGNSLADLLSREGRAKFYDR
;
A
#
# COMPACT_ATOMS: atom_id res chain seq x y z
N MET A 1 13.05 -15.67 4.24
CA MET A 1 11.84 -15.22 3.57
C MET A 1 11.86 -13.71 3.43
N MET A 2 11.34 -13.21 2.32
CA MET A 2 11.26 -11.77 2.10
C MET A 2 9.99 -11.20 2.73
N ILE A 3 10.14 -10.10 3.45
CA ILE A 3 9.00 -9.37 4.02
C ILE A 3 9.05 -7.94 3.49
N ILE A 4 7.93 -7.46 2.98
CA ILE A 4 7.83 -6.10 2.43
C ILE A 4 6.72 -5.35 3.15
N TYR A 5 7.08 -4.23 3.77
CA TYR A 5 6.13 -3.31 4.41
C TYR A 5 5.81 -2.20 3.42
N VAL A 6 4.53 -1.89 3.28
CA VAL A 6 4.07 -0.84 2.36
C VAL A 6 3.09 0.09 3.07
N ASP A 7 3.11 1.35 2.67
CA ASP A 7 2.17 2.35 3.18
C ASP A 7 2.00 3.46 2.15
N ALA A 8 0.90 4.20 2.27
CA ALA A 8 0.62 5.36 1.44
C ALA A 8 0.10 6.50 2.29
N SER A 9 0.39 7.71 1.85
CA SER A 9 -0.04 8.96 2.48
C SER A 9 -0.68 9.82 1.39
N TYR A 10 -1.86 10.40 1.62
CA TYR A 10 -2.67 10.97 0.56
C TYR A 10 -3.09 12.40 0.85
N ASP A 11 -2.98 13.25 -0.19
CA ASP A 11 -3.52 14.61 -0.20
C ASP A 11 -4.76 14.58 -1.11
N ASP A 12 -5.94 14.54 -0.51
CA ASP A 12 -7.21 14.41 -1.23
C ASP A 12 -7.57 15.65 -2.05
N LYS A 13 -7.05 16.81 -1.69
CA LYS A 13 -7.30 18.04 -2.44
C LYS A 13 -6.61 18.03 -3.79
N ARG A 14 -5.43 17.43 -3.88
CA ARG A 14 -4.61 17.39 -5.09
C ARG A 14 -4.59 16.04 -5.77
N GLY A 15 -5.10 15.00 -5.12
CA GLY A 15 -5.05 13.65 -5.66
C GLY A 15 -3.64 13.08 -5.72
N ILE A 16 -2.77 13.53 -4.83
CA ILE A 16 -1.36 13.12 -4.78
C ILE A 16 -1.16 12.19 -3.59
N ALA A 17 -0.46 11.10 -3.80
CA ALA A 17 -0.06 10.22 -2.72
C ALA A 17 1.44 9.98 -2.75
N GLY A 18 2.00 9.83 -1.55
CA GLY A 18 3.32 9.27 -1.40
C GLY A 18 3.21 7.79 -1.04
N MET A 19 4.14 6.99 -1.52
CA MET A 19 4.25 5.58 -1.18
C MET A 19 5.59 5.33 -0.51
N GLY A 20 5.56 4.54 0.56
CA GLY A 20 6.75 4.09 1.27
C GLY A 20 6.80 2.57 1.26
N ILE A 21 7.96 2.03 0.91
CA ILE A 21 8.16 0.59 0.80
C ILE A 21 9.46 0.21 1.48
N VAL A 22 9.41 -0.80 2.34
CA VAL A 22 10.58 -1.34 3.02
C VAL A 22 10.69 -2.82 2.69
N VAL A 23 11.74 -3.18 1.97
CA VAL A 23 12.00 -4.57 1.58
C VAL A 23 13.03 -5.16 2.56
N CYS A 24 12.62 -6.20 3.27
CA CYS A 24 13.49 -6.89 4.24
C CYS A 24 13.78 -8.30 3.73
N LYS A 25 15.05 -8.59 3.50
CA LYS A 25 15.50 -9.91 3.06
C LYS A 25 16.72 -10.30 3.89
N GLY A 26 16.54 -11.23 4.82
CA GLY A 26 17.58 -11.56 5.79
C GLY A 26 17.88 -10.34 6.64
N GLN A 27 19.17 -9.94 6.68
CA GLN A 27 19.59 -8.73 7.39
C GLN A 27 19.60 -7.50 6.49
N ASN A 28 19.31 -7.65 5.20
CA ASN A 28 19.33 -6.55 4.24
C ASN A 28 17.99 -5.83 4.26
N ARG A 29 18.05 -4.51 4.19
CA ARG A 29 16.87 -3.65 4.13
C ARG A 29 17.04 -2.64 3.01
N THR A 30 16.08 -2.58 2.11
CA THR A 30 16.02 -1.60 1.03
C THR A 30 14.77 -0.75 1.22
N THR A 31 14.90 0.57 1.08
CA THR A 31 13.79 1.49 1.25
C THR A 31 13.52 2.24 -0.04
N ILE A 32 12.23 2.47 -0.31
CA ILE A 32 11.78 3.22 -1.49
C ILE A 32 10.75 4.23 -1.04
N SER A 33 10.87 5.44 -1.57
CA SER A 33 9.94 6.53 -1.32
C SER A 33 9.65 7.24 -2.64
N ASN A 34 8.38 7.25 -3.06
CA ASN A 34 7.98 7.89 -4.32
C ASN A 34 6.58 8.49 -4.20
N TRP A 35 6.08 9.10 -5.28
CA TRP A 35 4.77 9.72 -5.30
C TRP A 35 4.08 9.51 -6.65
N GLY A 36 2.77 9.72 -6.68
CA GLY A 36 1.99 9.62 -7.89
C GLY A 36 0.61 10.25 -7.73
N ASN A 37 -0.16 10.25 -8.81
CA ASN A 37 -1.54 10.74 -8.84
C ASN A 37 -2.50 9.57 -8.70
N PHE A 38 -3.48 9.71 -7.78
CA PHE A 38 -4.46 8.66 -7.52
C PHE A 38 -5.84 9.26 -7.28
N LYS A 39 -6.87 8.46 -7.46
CA LYS A 39 -8.26 8.87 -7.25
C LYS A 39 -8.69 8.79 -5.79
N SER A 40 -7.98 8.01 -4.97
CA SER A 40 -8.29 7.83 -3.56
C SER A 40 -7.09 7.30 -2.79
N ILE A 41 -7.15 7.39 -1.45
CA ILE A 41 -6.14 6.75 -0.60
C ILE A 41 -6.13 5.23 -0.82
N ASN A 42 -7.30 4.63 -1.02
CA ASN A 42 -7.39 3.18 -1.21
C ASN A 42 -6.65 2.73 -2.48
N GLU A 43 -6.77 3.50 -3.55
CA GLU A 43 -6.02 3.24 -4.78
C GLU A 43 -4.51 3.35 -4.54
N ALA A 44 -4.08 4.38 -3.83
CA ALA A 44 -2.67 4.58 -3.51
C ALA A 44 -2.11 3.43 -2.65
N GLU A 45 -2.89 2.95 -1.67
CA GLU A 45 -2.52 1.80 -0.85
C GLU A 45 -2.35 0.54 -1.70
N LEU A 46 -3.29 0.31 -2.62
CA LEU A 46 -3.19 -0.83 -3.55
C LEU A 46 -1.98 -0.70 -4.47
N PHE A 47 -1.70 0.50 -4.96
CA PHE A 47 -0.54 0.73 -5.80
C PHE A 47 0.77 0.46 -5.04
N ALA A 48 0.85 0.85 -3.76
CA ALA A 48 2.01 0.55 -2.92
C ALA A 48 2.19 -0.97 -2.77
N ILE A 49 1.09 -1.71 -2.58
CA ILE A 49 1.14 -3.17 -2.53
C ILE A 49 1.62 -3.74 -3.86
N TYR A 50 1.12 -3.23 -4.97
CA TYR A 50 1.54 -3.66 -6.31
C TYR A 50 3.04 -3.46 -6.51
N GLN A 51 3.58 -2.31 -6.09
CA GLN A 51 5.02 -2.05 -6.15
C GLN A 51 5.80 -3.08 -5.32
N GLY A 52 5.28 -3.43 -4.14
CA GLY A 52 5.87 -4.48 -3.31
C GLY A 52 5.90 -5.82 -4.03
N CYS A 53 4.82 -6.17 -4.71
CA CYS A 53 4.75 -7.41 -5.49
C CYS A 53 5.82 -7.45 -6.58
N ILE A 54 6.01 -6.35 -7.31
CA ILE A 54 7.04 -6.25 -8.34
C ILE A 54 8.43 -6.43 -7.71
N LEU A 55 8.67 -5.77 -6.58
CA LEU A 55 9.97 -5.82 -5.91
C LEU A 55 10.30 -7.18 -5.33
N SER A 56 9.32 -8.05 -5.16
CA SER A 56 9.56 -9.42 -4.70
C SER A 56 10.38 -10.23 -5.71
N GLY A 57 10.36 -9.83 -6.97
CA GLY A 57 11.14 -10.53 -8.01
C GLY A 57 10.71 -11.97 -8.23
N GLY A 58 9.49 -12.33 -7.89
CA GLY A 58 8.98 -13.70 -8.01
C GLY A 58 9.33 -14.61 -6.84
N GLU A 59 10.09 -14.13 -5.86
CA GLU A 59 10.42 -14.92 -4.68
C GLU A 59 9.25 -14.97 -3.70
N PRO A 60 9.12 -16.05 -2.91
CA PRO A 60 8.12 -16.08 -1.85
C PRO A 60 8.25 -14.86 -0.94
N CYS A 61 7.15 -14.15 -0.75
CA CYS A 61 7.16 -12.85 -0.09
C CYS A 61 5.88 -12.64 0.70
N GLU A 62 6.02 -12.07 1.90
CA GLU A 62 4.90 -11.58 2.67
C GLU A 62 4.85 -10.06 2.56
N ILE A 63 3.72 -9.52 2.11
CA ILE A 63 3.50 -8.06 2.03
C ILE A 63 2.59 -7.65 3.18
N ILE A 64 3.06 -6.69 3.96
CA ILE A 64 2.38 -6.21 5.16
C ILE A 64 1.89 -4.79 4.91
N THR A 65 0.60 -4.58 5.09
CA THR A 65 -0.07 -3.28 4.94
C THR A 65 -0.98 -3.04 6.15
N ASP A 66 -1.26 -1.79 6.49
CA ASP A 66 -2.25 -1.46 7.51
C ASP A 66 -3.63 -1.16 6.91
N SER A 67 -3.79 -1.28 5.59
CA SER A 67 -5.04 -0.97 4.91
C SER A 67 -5.96 -2.18 4.82
N GLN A 68 -6.98 -2.22 5.67
CA GLN A 68 -8.03 -3.23 5.64
C GLN A 68 -8.78 -3.24 4.31
N ILE A 69 -9.10 -2.04 3.80
CA ILE A 69 -9.84 -1.89 2.54
C ILE A 69 -9.05 -2.45 1.36
N ALA A 70 -7.74 -2.17 1.29
CA ALA A 70 -6.90 -2.71 0.22
C ALA A 70 -6.91 -4.25 0.23
N LEU A 71 -6.81 -4.85 1.41
CA LEU A 71 -6.83 -6.31 1.54
C LEU A 71 -8.18 -6.88 1.13
N GLN A 72 -9.28 -6.21 1.42
CA GLN A 72 -10.61 -6.63 0.99
C GLN A 72 -10.72 -6.65 -0.54
N TYR A 73 -10.19 -5.63 -1.21
CA TYR A 73 -10.15 -5.61 -2.67
C TYR A 73 -9.36 -6.79 -3.24
N ILE A 74 -8.23 -7.12 -2.63
CA ILE A 74 -7.37 -8.20 -3.10
C ILE A 74 -8.06 -9.56 -2.93
N GLU A 75 -8.70 -9.78 -1.78
CA GLU A 75 -9.32 -11.08 -1.48
C GLU A 75 -10.60 -11.33 -2.27
N LYS A 76 -11.54 -10.41 -2.24
CA LYS A 76 -12.91 -10.66 -2.70
C LYS A 76 -13.52 -9.54 -3.52
N GLY A 77 -12.83 -8.41 -3.63
CA GLY A 77 -13.45 -7.17 -4.08
C GLY A 77 -14.31 -6.57 -2.97
N VAL A 78 -14.66 -5.29 -3.14
CA VAL A 78 -15.51 -4.59 -2.20
C VAL A 78 -16.96 -4.74 -2.64
N ARG A 79 -17.82 -5.21 -1.73
CA ARG A 79 -19.22 -5.55 -2.06
C ARG A 79 -20.14 -4.34 -2.14
N ASP A 80 -19.73 -3.22 -1.52
CA ASP A 80 -20.58 -2.03 -1.50
C ASP A 80 -20.67 -1.44 -2.89
N LYS A 81 -21.91 -1.30 -3.37
CA LYS A 81 -22.16 -0.72 -4.70
C LYS A 81 -21.91 0.79 -4.64
N PRO A 82 -21.18 1.33 -5.63
CA PRO A 82 -21.02 2.78 -5.72
C PRO A 82 -22.38 3.46 -5.92
N ARG A 83 -22.60 4.55 -5.17
CA ARG A 83 -23.84 5.34 -5.26
C ARG A 83 -23.69 6.58 -6.11
N THR A 84 -22.45 7.04 -6.31
CA THR A 84 -22.14 8.24 -7.09
C THR A 84 -21.17 7.89 -8.20
N LYS A 85 -21.09 8.77 -9.20
CA LYS A 85 -20.12 8.62 -10.29
C LYS A 85 -18.68 8.61 -9.75
N GLU A 86 -18.39 9.46 -8.77
CA GLU A 86 -17.06 9.53 -8.16
C GLU A 86 -16.68 8.24 -7.44
N GLN A 87 -17.62 7.67 -6.68
CA GLN A 87 -17.40 6.40 -6.01
C GLN A 87 -17.18 5.27 -7.01
N TYR A 88 -17.92 5.29 -8.12
CA TYR A 88 -17.76 4.30 -9.19
C TYR A 88 -16.36 4.37 -9.80
N ILE A 89 -15.87 5.57 -10.08
CA ILE A 89 -14.54 5.79 -10.64
C ILE A 89 -13.47 5.27 -9.67
N ARG A 90 -13.56 5.64 -8.38
CA ARG A 90 -12.61 5.19 -7.36
C ARG A 90 -12.58 3.67 -7.26
N HIS A 91 -13.76 3.06 -7.27
CA HIS A 91 -13.89 1.60 -7.21
C HIS A 91 -13.23 0.93 -8.41
N LYS A 92 -13.44 1.45 -9.62
CA LYS A 92 -12.84 0.91 -10.84
C LYS A 92 -11.32 0.92 -10.78
N TYR A 93 -10.73 2.01 -10.32
CA TYR A 93 -9.28 2.09 -10.19
C TYR A 93 -8.75 1.11 -9.14
N CYS A 94 -9.45 0.96 -8.02
CA CYS A 94 -9.06 -0.01 -7.00
C CYS A 94 -9.14 -1.45 -7.53
N GLU A 95 -10.21 -1.79 -8.24
CA GLU A 95 -10.37 -3.11 -8.85
C GLU A 95 -9.27 -3.40 -9.88
N PHE A 96 -8.86 -2.39 -10.64
CA PHE A 96 -7.78 -2.52 -11.61
C PHE A 96 -6.48 -2.98 -10.93
N TRP A 97 -6.08 -2.32 -9.85
CA TRP A 97 -4.85 -2.66 -9.14
C TRP A 97 -4.98 -4.00 -8.41
N ALA A 98 -6.13 -4.27 -7.80
CA ALA A 98 -6.36 -5.54 -7.12
C ALA A 98 -6.25 -6.72 -8.10
N TYR A 99 -6.78 -6.56 -9.31
CA TYR A 99 -6.67 -7.58 -10.36
C TYR A 99 -5.20 -7.88 -10.68
N LYS A 100 -4.39 -6.85 -10.84
CA LYS A 100 -2.96 -7.01 -11.12
C LYS A 100 -2.23 -7.68 -9.96
N ILE A 101 -2.57 -7.30 -8.73
CA ILE A 101 -1.94 -7.85 -7.52
C ILE A 101 -2.22 -9.35 -7.41
N ARG A 102 -3.44 -9.79 -7.70
CA ARG A 102 -3.83 -11.21 -7.60
C ARG A 102 -3.00 -12.14 -8.48
N LYS A 103 -2.34 -11.61 -9.50
CA LYS A 103 -1.49 -12.41 -10.39
C LYS A 103 -0.17 -12.83 -9.75
N PHE A 104 0.23 -12.19 -8.66
CA PHE A 104 1.47 -12.50 -7.96
C PHE A 104 1.25 -13.64 -6.97
N LYS A 105 1.32 -14.88 -7.46
CA LYS A 105 1.07 -16.08 -6.65
C LYS A 105 2.16 -16.35 -5.62
N ASN A 106 3.30 -15.71 -5.75
CA ASN A 106 4.41 -15.80 -4.81
C ASN A 106 4.24 -14.90 -3.58
N CYS A 107 3.27 -14.01 -3.58
CA CYS A 107 3.05 -13.04 -2.49
C CYS A 107 1.86 -13.45 -1.64
N THR A 108 2.02 -13.32 -0.32
CA THR A 108 0.92 -13.37 0.64
C THR A 108 0.73 -11.97 1.23
N PHE A 109 -0.47 -11.68 1.73
CA PHE A 109 -0.85 -10.34 2.17
C PHE A 109 -1.35 -10.40 3.59
N THR A 110 -0.76 -9.57 4.47
CA THR A 110 -1.06 -9.57 5.89
C THR A 110 -1.35 -8.16 6.36
N LYS A 111 -2.36 -8.01 7.21
CA LYS A 111 -2.65 -6.73 7.82
C LYS A 111 -1.77 -6.53 9.04
N GLU A 112 -1.07 -5.38 9.11
CA GLU A 112 -0.40 -4.96 10.34
C GLU A 112 -1.47 -4.63 11.38
N LYS A 113 -1.26 -5.09 12.61
CA LYS A 113 -2.21 -4.80 13.68
C LYS A 113 -2.20 -3.30 13.98
N ALA A 114 -3.41 -2.70 13.97
CA ALA A 114 -3.57 -1.33 14.40
C ALA A 114 -3.22 -1.20 15.88
N HIS A 115 -2.79 0.00 16.29
CA HIS A 115 -2.55 0.29 17.70
C HIS A 115 -3.85 0.26 18.48
N THR A 116 -4.10 -0.85 19.16
CA THR A 116 -5.28 -1.00 20.00
C THR A 116 -4.99 -0.69 21.46
N ASN A 117 -3.70 -0.51 21.80
CA ASN A 117 -3.24 -0.30 23.17
C ASN A 117 -2.06 0.65 23.13
N LYS A 118 -2.00 1.59 24.07
CA LYS A 118 -0.91 2.57 24.18
C LYS A 118 0.46 1.94 24.35
N PHE A 119 0.53 0.69 24.77
CA PHE A 119 1.80 -0.04 24.96
C PHE A 119 2.20 -0.84 23.72
N GLN A 120 1.32 -0.95 22.71
CA GLN A 120 1.67 -1.58 21.44
C GLN A 120 2.30 -0.55 20.53
N THR A 121 3.48 -0.85 20.05
CA THR A 121 4.13 -0.03 19.04
C THR A 121 3.93 -0.68 17.67
N ARG A 122 3.80 0.14 16.64
CA ARG A 122 3.82 -0.35 15.25
C ARG A 122 5.16 -1.04 15.05
N SER A 123 5.18 -2.06 14.18
CA SER A 123 6.44 -2.69 13.82
C SER A 123 7.38 -1.64 13.21
N ILE A 124 8.69 -1.84 13.38
CA ILE A 124 9.68 -0.91 12.85
C ILE A 124 9.52 -0.75 11.35
N GLY A 125 9.27 -1.86 10.63
CA GLY A 125 9.08 -1.83 9.18
C GLY A 125 7.86 -0.99 8.77
N ASN A 126 6.73 -1.20 9.45
CA ASN A 126 5.52 -0.46 9.14
C ASN A 126 5.66 1.03 9.47
N SER A 127 6.31 1.37 10.58
CA SER A 127 6.58 2.75 10.96
C SER A 127 7.49 3.44 9.96
N LEU A 128 8.49 2.75 9.46
CA LEU A 128 9.40 3.28 8.45
C LEU A 128 8.66 3.48 7.12
N ALA A 129 7.80 2.53 6.72
CA ALA A 129 7.00 2.68 5.50
C ALA A 129 6.10 3.91 5.58
N ASP A 130 5.48 4.16 6.74
CA ASP A 130 4.66 5.35 6.96
C ASP A 130 5.49 6.64 6.78
N LEU A 131 6.67 6.70 7.40
CA LEU A 131 7.56 7.84 7.26
C LEU A 131 7.95 8.06 5.79
N LEU A 132 8.34 7.00 5.09
CA LEU A 132 8.73 7.07 3.69
C LEU A 132 7.57 7.50 2.80
N SER A 133 6.33 7.13 3.12
CA SER A 133 5.17 7.56 2.36
C SER A 133 4.98 9.08 2.46
N ARG A 134 5.18 9.64 3.64
CA ARG A 134 5.09 11.09 3.84
C ARG A 134 6.23 11.82 3.14
N GLU A 135 7.43 11.28 3.17
CA GLU A 135 8.57 11.83 2.45
C GLU A 135 8.34 11.80 0.94
N GLY A 136 7.76 10.71 0.43
CA GLY A 136 7.40 10.59 -0.98
C GLY A 136 6.42 11.66 -1.39
N ARG A 137 5.37 11.90 -0.59
CA ARG A 137 4.40 12.96 -0.85
C ARG A 137 5.06 14.33 -0.83
N ALA A 138 5.98 14.57 0.11
CA ALA A 138 6.69 15.84 0.20
C ALA A 138 7.52 16.13 -1.05
N LYS A 139 8.03 15.10 -1.72
CA LYS A 139 8.78 15.28 -2.98
C LYS A 139 7.95 15.96 -4.08
N PHE A 140 6.65 15.73 -4.08
CA PHE A 140 5.75 16.41 -5.02
C PHE A 140 5.77 17.92 -4.80
N TYR A 141 5.72 18.38 -3.54
CA TYR A 141 5.68 19.79 -3.21
C TYR A 141 7.03 20.50 -3.44
N ASP A 142 8.12 19.74 -3.42
CA ASP A 142 9.48 20.28 -3.56
C ASP A 142 10.01 20.23 -5.00
N ARG A 143 9.14 19.98 -5.97
CA ARG A 143 9.52 19.91 -7.40
C ARG A 143 10.05 21.23 -7.91
#